data_a3011c0e3a1f12d786d7d822fbff067c
#
_entry.id   a3011c0e3a1f12d786d7d822fbff067c
#
_cell.length_a   1.000
_cell.length_b   1.000
_cell.length_c   1.000
_cell.angle_alpha   90.00
_cell.angle_beta   90.00
_cell.angle_gamma   90.00
#
_symmetry.space_group_name_H-M   'P 1'
#
loop_
_entity.id
_entity.type
_entity.pdbx_description
1 polymer ?
#
loop_
_entity_poly.entity_id
_entity_poly.type
_entity_poly.pdbx_seq_one_letter_code
_entity_poly.pdbx_strand_id
1 'polypeptide(L)'
;AGSTSDTTDWKLESIAMFQNGKIRQARELICKKITLEEYDEVYKFLYRNLNFWGDDEDSQDAAILIIKDGMVNHPLCADPEINLSATIVSLDRMRRGL
;
A
#
# COMPACT_ATOMS: atom_id res chain seq x y z
N ALA A 1 12.64 -17.33 -15.40
CA ALA A 1 13.43 -16.88 -14.26
C ALA A 1 13.27 -15.38 -14.03
N GLY A 2 13.18 -14.59 -15.09
CA GLY A 2 13.08 -13.14 -14.94
C GLY A 2 11.77 -12.65 -14.39
N SER A 3 10.68 -13.37 -14.60
CA SER A 3 9.35 -12.92 -14.21
C SER A 3 9.18 -12.83 -12.70
N THR A 4 9.87 -13.66 -11.95
CA THR A 4 9.75 -13.66 -10.50
C THR A 4 10.37 -12.42 -9.89
N SER A 5 11.47 -11.94 -10.45
CA SER A 5 12.14 -10.76 -9.92
C SER A 5 11.33 -9.49 -10.15
N ASP A 6 10.55 -9.41 -11.20
CA ASP A 6 9.74 -8.23 -11.49
C ASP A 6 8.69 -7.98 -10.38
N THR A 7 8.04 -9.05 -9.92
CA THR A 7 7.05 -8.94 -8.85
C THR A 7 7.71 -8.53 -7.54
N THR A 8 8.92 -9.02 -7.29
CA THR A 8 9.66 -8.70 -6.09
C THR A 8 10.19 -7.27 -6.10
N ASP A 9 10.55 -6.77 -7.29
CA ASP A 9 11.18 -5.47 -7.43
C ASP A 9 10.35 -4.33 -6.86
N TRP A 10 9.04 -4.30 -7.15
CA TRP A 10 8.23 -3.19 -6.66
C TRP A 10 8.15 -3.19 -5.13
N LYS A 11 8.17 -4.37 -4.51
CA LYS A 11 8.16 -4.45 -3.05
C LYS A 11 9.45 -3.89 -2.46
N LEU A 12 10.58 -4.31 -2.99
CA LEU A 12 11.88 -3.85 -2.50
C LEU A 12 12.05 -2.35 -2.71
N GLU A 13 11.70 -1.86 -3.87
CA GLU A 13 11.83 -0.44 -4.18
C GLU A 13 10.91 0.41 -3.30
N SER A 14 9.68 -0.03 -3.11
CA SER A 14 8.71 0.74 -2.34
C SER A 14 9.00 0.75 -0.85
N ILE A 15 9.62 -0.30 -0.32
CA ILE A 15 9.97 -0.34 1.11
C ILE A 15 10.83 0.86 1.49
N ALA A 16 11.87 1.11 0.72
CA ALA A 16 12.77 2.24 1.00
C ALA A 16 12.01 3.56 0.94
N MET A 17 11.12 3.70 -0.03
CA MET A 17 10.33 4.92 -0.17
C MET A 17 9.37 5.12 1.01
N PHE A 18 8.67 4.06 1.42
CA PHE A 18 7.78 4.13 2.58
C PHE A 18 8.54 4.48 3.85
N GLN A 19 9.70 3.85 4.05
CA GLN A 19 10.51 4.10 5.24
C GLN A 19 11.05 5.52 5.30
N ASN A 20 11.27 6.14 4.16
CA ASN A 20 11.75 7.52 4.07
C ASN A 20 10.63 8.55 4.00
N GLY A 21 9.38 8.12 4.16
CA GLY A 21 8.25 9.02 4.12
C GLY A 21 7.85 9.49 2.74
N LYS A 22 8.38 8.89 1.69
CA LYS A 22 8.07 9.24 0.30
C LYS A 22 6.86 8.46 -0.19
N ILE A 23 5.74 8.68 0.47
CA ILE A 23 4.54 7.86 0.28
C ILE A 23 3.95 8.02 -1.13
N ARG A 24 3.89 9.26 -1.62
CA ARG A 24 3.37 9.49 -2.98
C ARG A 24 4.20 8.77 -4.02
N GLN A 25 5.52 8.84 -3.89
CA GLN A 25 6.42 8.19 -4.84
C GLN A 25 6.27 6.68 -4.81
N ALA A 26 6.11 6.11 -3.60
CA ALA A 26 5.88 4.68 -3.45
C ALA A 26 4.57 4.27 -4.11
N ARG A 27 3.51 5.05 -3.91
CA ARG A 27 2.20 4.79 -4.53
C ARG A 27 2.31 4.81 -6.05
N GLU A 28 2.96 5.84 -6.59
CA GLU A 28 3.11 5.96 -8.04
C GLU A 28 3.91 4.80 -8.62
N LEU A 29 4.96 4.39 -7.93
CA LEU A 29 5.76 3.24 -8.36
C LEU A 29 4.92 1.97 -8.39
N ILE A 30 4.20 1.69 -7.32
CA ILE A 30 3.37 0.49 -7.22
C ILE A 30 2.33 0.47 -8.33
N CYS A 31 1.59 1.57 -8.50
CA CYS A 31 0.53 1.63 -9.52
C CYS A 31 1.08 1.46 -10.93
N LYS A 32 2.31 1.88 -11.16
CA LYS A 32 2.94 1.74 -12.45
C LYS A 32 3.39 0.32 -12.74
N LYS A 33 3.81 -0.41 -11.71
CA LYS A 33 4.46 -1.70 -11.86
C LYS A 33 3.54 -2.90 -11.77
N ILE A 34 2.45 -2.80 -11.00
CA ILE A 34 1.61 -3.97 -10.74
C ILE A 34 0.59 -4.19 -11.86
N THR A 35 0.18 -5.47 -12.00
CA THR A 35 -0.90 -5.85 -12.89
C THR A 35 -2.20 -5.93 -12.11
N LEU A 36 -3.33 -6.08 -12.81
CA LEU A 36 -4.63 -6.20 -12.17
C LEU A 36 -4.69 -7.32 -11.14
N GLU A 37 -3.96 -8.40 -11.38
CA GLU A 37 -3.99 -9.56 -10.51
C GLU A 37 -3.18 -9.37 -9.24
N GLU A 38 -2.35 -8.34 -9.18
CA GLU A 38 -1.45 -8.12 -8.05
C GLU A 38 -1.98 -7.14 -7.01
N TYR A 39 -3.16 -6.55 -7.22
CA TYR A 39 -3.70 -5.59 -6.25
C TYR A 39 -3.90 -6.22 -4.88
N ASP A 40 -4.38 -7.45 -4.81
CA ASP A 40 -4.51 -8.16 -3.53
C ASP A 40 -3.18 -8.23 -2.79
N GLU A 41 -2.12 -8.50 -3.53
CA GLU A 41 -0.78 -8.61 -2.96
C GLU A 41 -0.33 -7.29 -2.33
N VAL A 42 -0.72 -6.16 -2.94
CA VAL A 42 -0.35 -4.86 -2.38
C VAL A 42 -0.99 -4.65 -1.02
N TYR A 43 -2.28 -4.95 -0.87
CA TYR A 43 -2.94 -4.80 0.42
C TYR A 43 -2.29 -5.68 1.49
N LYS A 44 -1.94 -6.92 1.14
CA LYS A 44 -1.25 -7.81 2.07
C LYS A 44 0.13 -7.28 2.42
N PHE A 45 0.83 -6.72 1.44
CA PHE A 45 2.13 -6.11 1.66
C PHE A 45 2.05 -4.93 2.65
N LEU A 46 1.04 -4.08 2.49
CA LEU A 46 0.84 -2.95 3.40
C LEU A 46 0.55 -3.44 4.82
N TYR A 47 -0.25 -4.50 4.93
CA TYR A 47 -0.57 -5.07 6.23
C TYR A 47 0.65 -5.69 6.91
N ARG A 48 1.53 -6.31 6.15
CA ARG A 48 2.73 -6.94 6.70
C ARG A 48 3.81 -5.94 7.11
N ASN A 49 3.63 -4.67 6.76
CA ASN A 49 4.59 -3.62 7.05
C ASN A 49 3.93 -2.45 7.77
N LEU A 50 3.20 -2.76 8.83
CA LEU A 50 2.46 -1.75 9.59
C LEU A 50 3.34 -0.66 10.18
N ASN A 51 4.63 -0.96 10.36
CA ASN A 51 5.59 0.02 10.86
C ASN A 51 5.77 1.22 9.92
N PHE A 52 5.39 1.09 8.64
CA PHE A 52 5.38 2.24 7.75
C PHE A 52 4.46 3.35 8.27
N TRP A 53 3.41 2.98 9.01
CA TRP A 53 2.31 3.88 9.37
C TRP A 53 2.36 4.37 10.79
N GLY A 54 3.33 3.91 11.56
CA GLY A 54 3.54 4.36 12.93
C GLY A 54 4.20 3.29 13.77
N ASP A 55 4.75 3.71 14.92
CA ASP A 55 5.40 2.79 15.84
C ASP A 55 4.48 2.35 16.97
N ASP A 56 3.40 3.08 17.19
CA ASP A 56 2.48 2.80 18.30
C ASP A 56 1.31 1.91 17.87
N GLU A 57 0.70 1.25 18.84
CA GLU A 57 -0.40 0.33 18.57
C GLU A 57 -1.59 1.03 17.94
N ASP A 58 -1.92 2.22 18.41
CA ASP A 58 -3.11 2.94 17.91
C ASP A 58 -2.97 3.26 16.43
N SER A 59 -1.79 3.71 16.01
CA SER A 59 -1.55 4.01 14.60
C SER A 59 -1.61 2.75 13.76
N GLN A 60 -1.04 1.66 14.24
CA GLN A 60 -1.03 0.40 13.50
C GLN A 60 -2.44 -0.20 13.43
N ASP A 61 -3.22 -0.09 14.50
CA ASP A 61 -4.61 -0.54 14.49
C ASP A 61 -5.43 0.26 13.48
N ALA A 62 -5.25 1.58 13.45
CA ALA A 62 -5.94 2.42 12.47
C ALA A 62 -5.54 2.03 11.05
N ALA A 63 -4.27 1.73 10.84
CA ALA A 63 -3.80 1.29 9.52
C ALA A 63 -4.47 -0.02 9.10
N ILE A 64 -4.63 -0.96 10.01
CA ILE A 64 -5.30 -2.23 9.72
C ILE A 64 -6.72 -1.98 9.23
N LEU A 65 -7.45 -1.09 9.90
CA LEU A 65 -8.83 -0.79 9.51
C LEU A 65 -8.90 -0.16 8.13
N ILE A 66 -7.97 0.73 7.83
CA ILE A 66 -7.91 1.38 6.53
C ILE A 66 -7.59 0.37 5.42
N ILE A 67 -6.62 -0.50 5.68
CA ILE A 67 -6.23 -1.53 4.70
C ILE A 67 -7.39 -2.50 4.46
N LYS A 68 -8.08 -2.89 5.51
CA LYS A 68 -9.23 -3.80 5.40
C LYS A 68 -10.33 -3.17 4.53
N ASP A 69 -10.61 -1.89 4.73
CA ASP A 69 -11.59 -1.19 3.90
C ASP A 69 -11.19 -1.21 2.42
N GLY A 70 -9.91 -0.97 2.14
CA GLY A 70 -9.42 -1.04 0.78
C GLY A 70 -9.61 -2.41 0.17
N MET A 71 -9.29 -3.45 0.90
CA MET A 71 -9.45 -4.84 0.42
C MET A 71 -10.91 -5.18 0.15
N VAL A 72 -11.80 -4.80 1.05
CA VAL A 72 -13.23 -5.09 0.91
C VAL A 72 -13.80 -4.38 -0.30
N ASN A 73 -13.38 -3.14 -0.54
CA ASN A 73 -13.89 -2.36 -1.66
C ASN A 73 -13.26 -2.72 -2.99
N HIS A 74 -12.11 -3.37 -2.99
CA HIS A 74 -11.38 -3.68 -4.22
C HIS A 74 -12.24 -4.38 -5.26
N PRO A 75 -12.94 -5.48 -4.95
CA PRO A 75 -13.76 -6.16 -5.97
C PRO A 75 -15.00 -5.39 -6.37
N LEU A 76 -15.38 -4.36 -5.63
CA LEU A 76 -16.59 -3.59 -5.87
C LEU A 76 -16.33 -2.29 -6.63
N CYS A 77 -15.08 -1.87 -6.74
CA CYS A 77 -14.76 -0.58 -7.34
C CYS A 77 -14.63 -0.68 -8.85
N ALA A 78 -14.93 0.41 -9.53
CA ALA A 78 -14.81 0.47 -10.98
C ALA A 78 -13.35 0.56 -11.43
N ASP A 79 -12.50 1.17 -10.60
CA ASP A 79 -11.09 1.37 -10.93
C ASP A 79 -10.22 0.97 -9.74
N PRO A 80 -9.54 -0.18 -9.82
CA PRO A 80 -8.69 -0.64 -8.72
C PRO A 80 -7.56 0.30 -8.35
N GLU A 81 -7.03 1.03 -9.32
CA GLU A 81 -5.95 1.97 -9.04
C GLU A 81 -6.41 3.12 -8.16
N ILE A 82 -7.60 3.65 -8.44
CA ILE A 82 -8.16 4.73 -7.63
C ILE A 82 -8.40 4.24 -6.21
N ASN A 83 -8.94 3.04 -6.07
CA ASN A 83 -9.21 2.47 -4.75
C ASN A 83 -7.93 2.27 -3.95
N LEU A 84 -6.90 1.70 -4.58
CA LEU A 84 -5.62 1.51 -3.92
C LEU A 84 -4.97 2.85 -3.56
N SER A 85 -5.00 3.79 -4.49
CA SER A 85 -4.44 5.12 -4.25
C SER A 85 -5.12 5.80 -3.06
N ALA A 86 -6.44 5.71 -2.99
CA ALA A 86 -7.19 6.28 -1.86
C ALA A 86 -6.80 5.61 -0.54
N THR A 87 -6.60 4.30 -0.56
CA THR A 87 -6.17 3.57 0.63
C THR A 87 -4.82 4.09 1.13
N ILE A 88 -3.86 4.21 0.23
CA ILE A 88 -2.52 4.67 0.59
C ILE A 88 -2.55 6.12 1.06
N VAL A 89 -3.35 6.97 0.41
CA VAL A 89 -3.51 8.36 0.84
C VAL A 89 -4.10 8.43 2.25
N SER A 90 -5.10 7.59 2.54
CA SER A 90 -5.70 7.54 3.87
C SER A 90 -4.67 7.12 4.93
N LEU A 91 -3.85 6.14 4.60
CA LEU A 91 -2.78 5.69 5.50
C LEU A 91 -1.77 6.81 5.77
N ASP A 92 -1.38 7.53 4.72
CA ASP A 92 -0.42 8.63 4.88
C ASP A 92 -0.99 9.77 5.71
N ARG A 93 -2.24 10.15 5.45
CA ARG A 93 -2.88 11.22 6.22
C ARG A 93 -3.01 10.83 7.69
N MET A 94 -3.40 9.59 7.96
CA MET A 94 -3.48 9.08 9.34
C MET A 94 -2.09 9.14 10.00
N ARG A 95 -1.06 8.71 9.30
CA ARG A 95 0.32 8.73 9.81
C ARG A 95 0.76 10.14 10.20
N ARG A 96 0.35 11.15 9.41
CA ARG A 96 0.72 12.54 9.65
C ARG A 96 -0.24 13.27 10.60
N GLY A 97 -1.25 12.59 11.09
CA GLY A 97 -2.21 13.19 12.00
C GLY A 97 -3.25 14.10 11.33
N LEU A 98 -3.48 13.87 10.05
CA LEU A 98 -4.43 14.69 9.29
C LEU A 98 -5.81 14.05 9.19
#